data_33fa8faf9313393c8919f33a685527ba
#
_entry.id   33fa8faf9313393c8919f33a685527ba
#
_cell.length_a   1.000
_cell.length_b   1.000
_cell.length_c   1.000
_cell.angle_alpha   90.00
_cell.angle_beta   90.00
_cell.angle_gamma   90.00
#
_symmetry.space_group_name_H-M   'P 1'
#
loop_
_entity.id
_entity.type
_entity.pdbx_description
1 polymer ?
#
loop_
_entity_poly.entity_id
_entity_poly.type
_entity_poly.pdbx_seq_one_letter_code
_entity_poly.pdbx_strand_id
1 'polypeptide(L)'
;MSIGLVIANETFEPVHKSYFIVDPEYRVGGVFYNMLTVIEDSEVSKHRDSRKNVLEYIRNILFRYNVHQIFAYNARFDKSHLSELKDYKWVDIMKIAAYKQYNGFIPDSVECYPKSGRIKRGFGVEPVYRMVTGRTDYNEKHNGYHDAIDELVIMQKLNLPLDTYRNAII
;
A
#
# COMPACT_ATOMS: atom_id res chain seq x y z
N MET A 1 11.67 9.99 -5.49
CA MET A 1 10.54 9.08 -5.25
C MET A 1 11.06 7.67 -5.03
N SER A 2 10.45 6.89 -4.16
CA SER A 2 10.65 5.43 -4.09
C SER A 2 9.31 4.72 -4.28
N ILE A 3 9.37 3.48 -4.75
CA ILE A 3 8.20 2.65 -5.00
C ILE A 3 8.46 1.27 -4.40
N GLY A 4 7.60 0.85 -3.48
CA GLY A 4 7.51 -0.53 -3.02
C GLY A 4 6.49 -1.29 -3.85
N LEU A 5 6.82 -2.52 -4.21
CA LEU A 5 5.93 -3.40 -4.93
C LEU A 5 5.93 -4.77 -4.26
N VAL A 6 4.77 -5.20 -3.81
CA VAL A 6 4.56 -6.56 -3.30
C VAL A 6 3.47 -7.21 -4.13
N ILE A 7 3.82 -8.32 -4.79
CA ILE A 7 2.82 -9.16 -5.44
C ILE A 7 2.35 -10.20 -4.43
N ALA A 8 1.06 -10.31 -4.25
CA ALA A 8 0.44 -11.31 -3.39
C ALA A 8 -0.52 -12.20 -4.19
N ASN A 9 -0.72 -13.42 -3.71
CA ASN A 9 -1.74 -14.31 -4.24
C ASN A 9 -3.15 -13.93 -3.72
N GLU A 10 -4.17 -14.68 -4.09
CA GLU A 10 -5.58 -14.42 -3.70
C GLU A 10 -5.84 -14.57 -2.18
N THR A 11 -4.92 -15.20 -1.45
CA THR A 11 -4.95 -15.34 0.01
C THR A 11 -4.08 -14.29 0.72
N PHE A 12 -3.64 -13.26 -0.02
CA PHE A 12 -2.77 -12.18 0.45
C PHE A 12 -1.38 -12.65 0.92
N GLU A 13 -0.90 -13.81 0.46
CA GLU A 13 0.47 -14.24 0.74
C GLU A 13 1.42 -13.61 -0.28
N PRO A 14 2.52 -12.98 0.16
CA PRO A 14 3.47 -12.36 -0.75
C PRO A 14 4.23 -13.43 -1.54
N VAL A 15 4.26 -13.27 -2.88
CA VAL A 15 4.96 -14.16 -3.82
C VAL A 15 6.13 -13.46 -4.52
N HIS A 16 6.18 -12.13 -4.46
CA HIS A 16 7.30 -11.34 -4.97
C HIS A 16 7.37 -9.99 -4.28
N LYS A 17 8.59 -9.51 -4.02
CA LYS A 17 8.86 -8.23 -3.38
C LYS A 17 9.93 -7.47 -4.16
N SER A 18 9.69 -6.20 -4.45
CA SER A 18 10.65 -5.31 -5.10
C SER A 18 10.61 -3.91 -4.51
N TYR A 19 11.76 -3.27 -4.52
CA TYR A 19 11.91 -1.89 -4.10
C TYR A 19 12.66 -1.10 -5.17
N PHE A 20 12.09 0.02 -5.56
CA PHE A 20 12.61 0.88 -6.61
C PHE A 20 12.91 2.27 -6.06
N ILE A 21 14.08 2.79 -6.40
CA ILE A 21 14.47 4.18 -6.19
C ILE A 21 14.53 4.85 -7.55
N VAL A 22 13.69 5.86 -7.76
CA VAL A 22 13.63 6.61 -9.01
C VAL A 22 14.66 7.73 -8.96
N ASP A 23 15.74 7.61 -9.74
CA ASP A 23 16.82 8.58 -9.85
C ASP A 23 16.60 9.50 -11.07
N PRO A 24 16.75 10.83 -10.99
CA PRO A 24 17.20 11.58 -9.81
C PRO A 24 16.09 12.04 -8.86
N GLU A 25 14.83 11.70 -9.10
CA GLU A 25 13.67 12.20 -8.33
C GLU A 25 13.81 11.94 -6.82
N TYR A 26 14.43 10.82 -6.40
CA TYR A 26 14.59 10.49 -4.99
C TYR A 26 15.42 11.54 -4.22
N ARG A 27 16.29 12.29 -4.90
CA ARG A 27 17.18 13.30 -4.29
C ARG A 27 16.45 14.53 -3.77
N VAL A 28 15.21 14.74 -4.23
CA VAL A 28 14.31 15.80 -3.75
C VAL A 28 13.31 15.31 -2.72
N GLY A 29 13.55 14.16 -2.10
CA GLY A 29 12.63 13.47 -1.16
C GLY A 29 12.42 14.14 0.19
N GLY A 30 13.02 15.32 0.45
CA GLY A 30 12.79 16.07 1.68
C GLY A 30 13.23 15.33 2.95
N VAL A 31 12.41 15.41 4.01
CA VAL A 31 12.72 14.90 5.35
C VAL A 31 12.97 13.39 5.38
N PHE A 32 12.33 12.64 4.50
CA PHE A 32 12.42 11.17 4.46
C PHE A 32 13.50 10.64 3.52
N TYR A 33 14.31 11.49 2.92
CA TYR A 33 15.35 11.10 1.97
C TYR A 33 16.26 9.97 2.46
N ASN A 34 16.72 10.05 3.71
CA ASN A 34 17.63 9.07 4.28
C ASN A 34 16.96 7.70 4.51
N MET A 35 15.64 7.65 4.66
CA MET A 35 14.88 6.43 4.88
C MET A 35 14.61 5.68 3.58
N LEU A 36 14.67 6.35 2.43
CA LEU A 36 14.34 5.74 1.13
C LEU A 36 15.32 4.62 0.71
N THR A 37 16.53 4.63 1.24
CA THR A 37 17.59 3.67 0.86
C THR A 37 17.75 2.51 1.83
N VAL A 38 17.14 2.57 3.00
CA VAL A 38 17.30 1.56 4.06
C VAL A 38 16.25 0.46 3.90
N ILE A 39 16.68 -0.72 3.46
CA ILE A 39 15.88 -1.95 3.40
C ILE A 39 16.71 -3.09 3.96
N GLU A 40 16.26 -3.65 5.09
CA GLU A 40 16.93 -4.74 5.78
C GLU A 40 16.53 -6.14 5.25
N ASP A 41 15.39 -6.25 4.56
CA ASP A 41 14.91 -7.52 4.00
C ASP A 41 15.82 -7.98 2.84
N SER A 42 16.46 -9.12 3.01
CA SER A 42 17.37 -9.71 2.02
C SER A 42 16.66 -10.33 0.82
N GLU A 43 15.36 -10.62 0.93
CA GLU A 43 14.55 -11.22 -0.15
C GLU A 43 14.02 -10.19 -1.13
N VAL A 44 14.24 -8.91 -0.86
CA VAL A 44 13.77 -7.81 -1.70
C VAL A 44 14.71 -7.55 -2.86
N SER A 45 14.17 -7.58 -4.07
CA SER A 45 14.88 -7.11 -5.27
C SER A 45 14.95 -5.58 -5.25
N LYS A 46 16.16 -5.02 -5.18
CA LYS A 46 16.39 -3.57 -5.06
C LYS A 46 16.92 -3.02 -6.38
N HIS A 47 16.27 -1.98 -6.89
CA HIS A 47 16.63 -1.32 -8.14
C HIS A 47 16.71 0.19 -7.97
N ARG A 48 17.72 0.80 -8.58
CA ARG A 48 17.82 2.26 -8.67
C ARG A 48 18.11 2.64 -10.11
N ASP A 49 17.17 3.34 -10.72
CA ASP A 49 17.26 3.70 -12.14
C ASP A 49 16.40 4.93 -12.45
N SER A 50 16.46 5.39 -13.69
CA SER A 50 15.57 6.41 -14.22
C SER A 50 14.10 5.98 -14.12
N ARG A 51 13.19 6.95 -14.05
CA ARG A 51 11.75 6.70 -14.01
C ARG A 51 11.28 5.78 -15.12
N LYS A 52 11.78 6.00 -16.35
CA LYS A 52 11.43 5.17 -17.51
C LYS A 52 11.76 3.70 -17.28
N ASN A 53 12.99 3.42 -16.87
CA ASN A 53 13.46 2.05 -16.66
C ASN A 53 12.74 1.38 -15.46
N VAL A 54 12.56 2.12 -14.36
CA VAL A 54 11.81 1.62 -13.19
C VAL A 54 10.40 1.21 -13.59
N LEU A 55 9.69 2.03 -14.36
CA LEU A 55 8.32 1.70 -14.79
C LEU A 55 8.27 0.55 -15.78
N GLU A 56 9.29 0.38 -16.60
CA GLU A 56 9.43 -0.78 -17.47
C GLU A 56 9.63 -2.07 -16.65
N TYR A 57 10.51 -2.04 -15.63
CA TYR A 57 10.66 -3.16 -14.68
C TYR A 57 9.36 -3.50 -13.99
N ILE A 58 8.65 -2.50 -13.46
CA ILE A 58 7.36 -2.71 -12.80
C ILE A 58 6.36 -3.37 -13.75
N ARG A 59 6.20 -2.86 -14.97
CA ARG A 59 5.30 -3.47 -15.97
C ARG A 59 5.65 -4.92 -16.29
N ASN A 60 6.93 -5.23 -16.42
CA ASN A 60 7.41 -6.59 -16.67
C ASN A 60 7.08 -7.54 -15.50
N ILE A 61 7.19 -7.05 -14.25
CA ILE A 61 6.79 -7.83 -13.07
C ILE A 61 5.27 -8.03 -13.08
N LEU A 62 4.49 -6.96 -13.24
CA LEU A 62 3.02 -7.05 -13.27
C LEU A 62 2.53 -8.00 -14.35
N PHE A 63 3.14 -7.96 -15.55
CA PHE A 63 2.83 -8.88 -16.65
C PHE A 63 3.20 -10.33 -16.30
N ARG A 64 4.40 -10.56 -15.77
CA ARG A 64 4.89 -11.92 -15.40
C ARG A 64 3.97 -12.60 -14.39
N TYR A 65 3.46 -11.85 -13.43
CA TYR A 65 2.55 -12.37 -12.39
C TYR A 65 1.07 -12.24 -12.74
N ASN A 66 0.75 -11.87 -14.00
CA ASN A 66 -0.63 -11.70 -14.47
C ASN A 66 -1.47 -10.79 -13.56
N VAL A 67 -0.89 -9.68 -13.11
CA VAL A 67 -1.56 -8.73 -12.21
C VAL A 67 -2.59 -7.91 -12.98
N HIS A 68 -3.80 -7.82 -12.45
CA HIS A 68 -4.90 -7.03 -13.03
C HIS A 68 -5.33 -5.86 -12.15
N GLN A 69 -4.97 -5.87 -10.87
CA GLN A 69 -5.39 -4.88 -9.89
C GLN A 69 -4.19 -4.41 -9.07
N ILE A 70 -4.14 -3.12 -8.81
CA ILE A 70 -3.16 -2.48 -7.93
C ILE A 70 -3.90 -1.96 -6.71
N PHE A 71 -3.43 -2.37 -5.54
CA PHE A 71 -3.96 -1.95 -4.25
C PHE A 71 -3.00 -0.93 -3.64
N ALA A 72 -3.54 0.13 -3.07
CA ALA A 72 -2.77 1.08 -2.26
C ALA A 72 -3.67 1.75 -1.23
N TYR A 73 -3.10 2.19 -0.13
CA TYR A 73 -3.82 2.94 0.87
C TYR A 73 -3.89 4.42 0.47
N ASN A 74 -5.10 4.98 0.34
CA ASN A 74 -5.32 6.27 -0.30
C ASN A 74 -4.83 6.29 -1.77
N ALA A 75 -5.20 5.27 -2.51
CA ALA A 75 -4.70 4.92 -3.84
C ALA A 75 -4.79 6.04 -4.90
N ARG A 76 -5.58 7.09 -4.67
CA ARG A 76 -5.60 8.27 -5.55
C ARG A 76 -4.26 8.98 -5.60
N PHE A 77 -3.54 9.01 -4.46
CA PHE A 77 -2.22 9.60 -4.37
C PHE A 77 -1.24 8.84 -5.26
N ASP A 78 -1.12 7.53 -5.09
CA ASP A 78 -0.20 6.68 -5.86
C ASP A 78 -0.55 6.65 -7.34
N LYS A 79 -1.83 6.51 -7.67
CA LYS A 79 -2.32 6.57 -9.05
C LYS A 79 -1.95 7.88 -9.75
N SER A 80 -1.97 9.00 -9.03
CA SER A 80 -1.60 10.30 -9.59
C SER A 80 -0.11 10.42 -9.89
N HIS A 81 0.74 9.75 -9.08
CA HIS A 81 2.19 9.72 -9.25
C HIS A 81 2.66 8.65 -10.23
N LEU A 82 1.85 7.62 -10.48
CA LEU A 82 2.12 6.51 -11.38
C LEU A 82 1.11 6.46 -12.54
N SER A 83 0.93 7.61 -13.19
CA SER A 83 -0.01 7.77 -14.30
C SER A 83 0.22 6.81 -15.46
N GLU A 84 1.46 6.28 -15.58
CA GLU A 84 1.84 5.27 -16.56
C GLU A 84 1.20 3.89 -16.29
N LEU A 85 0.67 3.67 -15.08
CA LEU A 85 -0.06 2.46 -14.67
C LEU A 85 -1.58 2.68 -14.61
N LYS A 86 -2.09 3.73 -15.25
CA LYS A 86 -3.51 4.12 -15.22
C LYS A 86 -4.46 3.06 -15.77
N ASP A 87 -3.97 2.19 -16.65
CA ASP A 87 -4.77 1.14 -17.31
C ASP A 87 -5.06 -0.06 -16.40
N TYR A 88 -4.36 -0.16 -15.27
CA TYR A 88 -4.69 -1.13 -14.23
C TYR A 88 -5.89 -0.68 -13.41
N LYS A 89 -6.62 -1.65 -12.86
CA LYS A 89 -7.66 -1.34 -11.86
C LYS A 89 -7.01 -0.97 -10.55
N TRP A 90 -7.20 0.26 -10.11
CA TRP A 90 -6.72 0.74 -8.82
C TRP A 90 -7.79 0.57 -7.75
N VAL A 91 -7.38 0.04 -6.61
CA VAL A 91 -8.23 -0.28 -5.46
C VAL A 91 -7.71 0.45 -4.24
N ASP A 92 -8.57 1.22 -3.58
CA ASP A 92 -8.21 2.01 -2.41
C ASP A 92 -8.50 1.23 -1.12
N ILE A 93 -7.45 0.68 -0.49
CA ILE A 93 -7.53 -0.10 0.75
C ILE A 93 -8.22 0.71 1.86
N MET A 94 -8.01 2.03 1.92
CA MET A 94 -8.62 2.91 2.91
C MET A 94 -10.16 2.87 2.86
N LYS A 95 -10.76 2.67 1.68
CA LYS A 95 -12.22 2.56 1.51
C LYS A 95 -12.82 1.29 2.14
N ILE A 96 -11.98 0.34 2.49
CA ILE A 96 -12.34 -0.87 3.23
C ILE A 96 -11.87 -0.75 4.68
N ALA A 97 -10.59 -0.51 4.89
CA ALA A 97 -9.95 -0.54 6.20
C ALA A 97 -10.44 0.54 7.18
N ALA A 98 -10.86 1.70 6.67
CA ALA A 98 -11.36 2.82 7.49
C ALA A 98 -12.89 2.80 7.71
N TYR A 99 -13.59 1.73 7.32
CA TYR A 99 -15.04 1.65 7.39
C TYR A 99 -15.52 0.50 8.29
N LYS A 100 -16.36 0.83 9.27
CA LYS A 100 -16.84 -0.10 10.32
C LYS A 100 -17.55 -1.34 9.77
N GLN A 101 -18.25 -1.23 8.63
CA GLN A 101 -18.90 -2.37 8.00
C GLN A 101 -17.95 -3.43 7.43
N TYR A 102 -16.67 -3.07 7.19
CA TYR A 102 -15.65 -3.98 6.67
C TYR A 102 -14.58 -4.30 7.70
N ASN A 103 -14.28 -3.36 8.59
CA ASN A 103 -13.24 -3.49 9.59
C ASN A 103 -13.83 -3.68 10.98
N GLY A 104 -13.95 -4.95 11.39
CA GLY A 104 -14.44 -5.33 12.72
C GLY A 104 -13.50 -4.98 13.87
N PHE A 105 -12.26 -4.56 13.60
CA PHE A 105 -11.31 -4.09 14.62
C PHE A 105 -11.57 -2.65 15.05
N ILE A 106 -12.45 -1.90 14.38
CA ILE A 106 -12.78 -0.54 14.77
C ILE A 106 -13.58 -0.57 16.07
N PRO A 107 -13.03 -0.07 17.21
CA PRO A 107 -13.73 -0.08 18.49
C PRO A 107 -15.00 0.78 18.46
N ASP A 108 -16.00 0.43 19.29
CA ASP A 108 -17.23 1.22 19.40
C ASP A 108 -16.99 2.64 19.90
N SER A 109 -15.90 2.87 20.65
CA SER A 109 -15.47 4.18 21.13
C SER A 109 -14.94 5.10 20.02
N VAL A 110 -14.61 4.57 18.84
CA VAL A 110 -14.12 5.36 17.72
C VAL A 110 -15.29 6.04 17.00
N GLU A 111 -15.20 7.37 16.90
CA GLU A 111 -16.22 8.12 16.18
C GLU A 111 -16.21 7.85 14.67
N CYS A 112 -17.36 7.42 14.18
CA CYS A 112 -17.59 7.21 12.75
C CYS A 112 -18.69 8.16 12.23
N TYR A 113 -18.66 8.41 10.92
CA TYR A 113 -19.76 9.10 10.24
C TYR A 113 -21.00 8.18 10.20
N PRO A 114 -22.20 8.60 10.71
CA PRO A 114 -23.36 7.71 10.87
C PRO A 114 -23.83 7.08 9.56
N LYS A 115 -23.76 7.80 8.44
CA LYS A 115 -24.25 7.31 7.13
C LYS A 115 -23.30 6.33 6.44
N SER A 116 -21.99 6.47 6.64
CA SER A 116 -21.00 5.69 5.90
C SER A 116 -20.25 4.68 6.75
N GLY A 117 -20.28 4.81 8.07
CA GLY A 117 -19.44 4.00 8.96
C GLY A 117 -17.95 4.32 8.90
N ARG A 118 -17.52 5.35 8.14
CA ARG A 118 -16.11 5.73 8.03
C ARG A 118 -15.63 6.39 9.32
N ILE A 119 -14.46 6.05 9.76
CA ILE A 119 -13.76 6.70 10.88
C ILE A 119 -13.59 8.19 10.58
N LYS A 120 -13.90 9.04 11.55
CA LYS A 120 -13.75 10.51 11.39
C LYS A 120 -12.31 10.96 11.47
N ARG A 121 -11.49 10.35 12.32
CA ARG A 121 -10.07 10.69 12.56
C ARG A 121 -9.23 9.42 12.70
N GLY A 122 -7.93 9.49 12.43
CA GLY A 122 -7.04 8.35 12.60
C GLY A 122 -7.31 7.22 11.60
N PHE A 123 -7.59 7.56 10.35
CA PHE A 123 -7.85 6.61 9.26
C PHE A 123 -6.64 6.44 8.31
N GLY A 124 -5.46 6.96 8.67
CA GLY A 124 -4.20 6.71 7.95
C GLY A 124 -3.68 5.29 8.17
N VAL A 125 -2.61 4.92 7.46
CA VAL A 125 -1.99 3.58 7.53
C VAL A 125 -1.61 3.24 8.97
N GLU A 126 -0.82 4.07 9.63
CA GLU A 126 -0.29 3.80 10.97
C GLU A 126 -1.38 3.51 12.02
N PRO A 127 -2.39 4.39 12.25
CA PRO A 127 -3.43 4.10 13.24
C PRO A 127 -4.29 2.89 12.87
N VAL A 128 -4.54 2.63 11.59
CA VAL A 128 -5.28 1.45 11.17
C VAL A 128 -4.45 0.19 11.33
N TYR A 129 -3.17 0.23 11.00
CA TYR A 129 -2.23 -0.88 11.22
C TYR A 129 -2.18 -1.26 12.71
N ARG A 130 -2.01 -0.27 13.62
CA ARG A 130 -2.06 -0.50 15.07
C ARG A 130 -3.37 -1.16 15.48
N MET A 131 -4.48 -0.70 14.94
CA MET A 131 -5.82 -1.21 15.26
C MET A 131 -5.99 -2.68 14.86
N VAL A 132 -5.60 -3.05 13.62
CA VAL A 132 -5.81 -4.43 13.11
C VAL A 132 -4.77 -5.42 13.64
N THR A 133 -3.60 -4.94 14.06
CA THR A 133 -2.51 -5.81 14.58
C THR A 133 -2.42 -5.85 16.09
N GLY A 134 -3.02 -4.88 16.80
CA GLY A 134 -2.84 -4.69 18.24
C GLY A 134 -1.48 -4.10 18.65
N ARG A 135 -0.62 -3.72 17.69
CA ARG A 135 0.72 -3.18 17.95
C ARG A 135 0.68 -1.68 18.20
N THR A 136 0.52 -1.28 19.45
CA THR A 136 0.43 0.14 19.84
C THR A 136 1.75 0.90 19.70
N ASP A 137 2.88 0.20 19.68
CA ASP A 137 4.24 0.72 19.55
C ASP A 137 4.69 0.93 18.08
N TYR A 138 3.88 0.51 17.10
CA TYR A 138 4.22 0.63 15.70
C TYR A 138 4.30 2.10 15.25
N ASN A 139 5.32 2.43 14.45
CA ASN A 139 5.47 3.71 13.76
C ASN A 139 5.77 3.45 12.27
N GLU A 140 5.08 4.16 11.39
CA GLU A 140 5.26 4.09 9.95
C GLU A 140 6.67 4.55 9.56
N LYS A 141 7.33 3.77 8.69
CA LYS A 141 8.72 4.04 8.29
C LYS A 141 8.85 5.06 7.14
N HIS A 142 7.74 5.43 6.51
CA HIS A 142 7.71 6.32 5.35
C HIS A 142 8.67 5.90 4.24
N ASN A 143 8.68 4.62 3.94
CA ASN A 143 9.49 4.01 2.91
C ASN A 143 8.57 3.14 2.04
N GLY A 144 8.52 3.39 0.74
CA GLY A 144 7.55 2.75 -0.15
C GLY A 144 7.49 1.22 -0.04
N TYR A 145 8.62 0.55 0.26
CA TYR A 145 8.60 -0.90 0.47
C TYR A 145 7.89 -1.28 1.78
N HIS A 146 8.25 -0.62 2.88
CA HIS A 146 7.61 -0.89 4.17
C HIS A 146 6.13 -0.51 4.13
N ASP A 147 5.79 0.59 3.47
CA ASP A 147 4.41 1.02 3.31
C ASP A 147 3.59 -0.04 2.55
N ALA A 148 4.12 -0.61 1.46
CA ALA A 148 3.46 -1.70 0.72
C ALA A 148 3.30 -2.99 1.55
N ILE A 149 4.26 -3.32 2.42
CA ILE A 149 4.15 -4.44 3.36
C ILE A 149 3.06 -4.18 4.42
N ASP A 150 3.03 -2.97 4.97
CA ASP A 150 2.05 -2.59 5.99
C ASP A 150 0.62 -2.62 5.44
N GLU A 151 0.44 -2.15 4.22
CA GLU A 151 -0.83 -2.22 3.50
C GLU A 151 -1.29 -3.67 3.26
N LEU A 152 -0.36 -4.54 2.86
CA LEU A 152 -0.64 -5.97 2.72
C LEU A 152 -1.02 -6.60 4.07
N VAL A 153 -0.31 -6.27 5.15
CA VAL A 153 -0.63 -6.76 6.50
C VAL A 153 -2.03 -6.30 6.93
N ILE A 154 -2.43 -5.07 6.62
CA ILE A 154 -3.80 -4.60 6.89
C ILE A 154 -4.81 -5.50 6.15
N MET A 155 -4.60 -5.78 4.86
CA MET A 155 -5.49 -6.66 4.09
C MET A 155 -5.55 -8.08 4.66
N GLN A 156 -4.40 -8.65 5.03
CA GLN A 156 -4.31 -9.97 5.68
C GLN A 156 -5.09 -10.03 6.99
N LYS A 157 -4.97 -8.99 7.83
CA LYS A 157 -5.67 -8.92 9.13
C LYS A 157 -7.17 -8.73 8.98
N LEU A 158 -7.60 -7.95 8.00
CA LEU A 158 -9.02 -7.83 7.66
C LEU A 158 -9.60 -9.15 7.16
N ASN A 159 -8.79 -9.98 6.50
CA ASN A 159 -9.14 -11.31 6.00
C ASN A 159 -10.47 -11.33 5.22
N LEU A 160 -10.69 -10.35 4.38
CA LEU A 160 -11.89 -10.21 3.57
C LEU A 160 -11.69 -10.85 2.20
N PRO A 161 -12.73 -11.46 1.60
CA PRO A 161 -12.66 -11.93 0.22
C PRO A 161 -12.27 -10.80 -0.75
N LEU A 162 -11.45 -11.10 -1.76
CA LEU A 162 -11.04 -10.11 -2.79
C LEU A 162 -12.24 -9.40 -3.42
N ASP A 163 -13.36 -10.09 -3.55
CA ASP A 163 -14.61 -9.55 -4.09
C ASP A 163 -15.13 -8.34 -3.31
N THR A 164 -14.88 -8.29 -2.01
CA THR A 164 -15.25 -7.14 -1.15
C THR A 164 -14.56 -5.87 -1.61
N TYR A 165 -13.34 -5.96 -2.11
CA TYR A 165 -12.55 -4.83 -2.57
C TYR A 165 -13.03 -4.22 -3.89
N ARG A 166 -13.96 -4.87 -4.61
CA ARG A 166 -14.62 -4.26 -5.78
C ARG A 166 -15.33 -2.95 -5.43
N ASN A 167 -15.80 -2.81 -4.19
CA ASN A 167 -16.45 -1.59 -3.70
C ASN A 167 -15.44 -0.43 -3.49
N ALA A 168 -14.15 -0.71 -3.56
CA ALA A 168 -13.07 0.25 -3.33
C ALA A 168 -12.34 0.69 -4.63
N ILE A 169 -12.79 0.22 -5.79
CA ILE A 169 -12.20 0.63 -7.09
C ILE A 169 -12.37 2.14 -7.29
N ILE A 170 -11.30 2.77 -7.89
CA ILE A 170 -11.23 4.22 -8.14
C ILE A 170 -10.91 4.54 -9.61
#